data_ae387613cef3028b2df9a0ce2ca0aa32
#
_entry.id   ae387613cef3028b2df9a0ce2ca0aa32
#
_cell.length_a   1.000
_cell.length_b   1.000
_cell.length_c   1.000
_cell.angle_alpha   90.00
_cell.angle_beta   90.00
_cell.angle_gamma   90.00
#
_symmetry.space_group_name_H-M   'P 1'
#
loop_
_entity.id
_entity.type
_entity.pdbx_description
1 polymer ?
#
loop_
_entity_poly.entity_id
_entity_poly.type
_entity_poly.pdbx_seq_one_letter_code
_entity_poly.pdbx_strand_id
1 'polypeptide(L)'
;MTIADFDNLDRAGKQKLLKQCCNSEVWVKKMLAVFPVENLVDLLEYAEEEWYECNPAEWLEAFQNHIKIGDIQPIEKDPTINTDWVKSEQAVFLNAAPAVLKILEKDNEAYEETFGYNFIVFTKDKSADDIIEAFAERLKNDPHDELLIAAAEQNKITQSRLQLLFS
;
A
#
# COMPACT_ATOMS: atom_id res chain seq x y z
N MET A 1 15.93 0.67 10.80
CA MET A 1 17.15 1.39 10.26
C MET A 1 17.00 2.87 10.60
N THR A 2 18.09 3.60 10.81
CA THR A 2 18.01 5.05 11.01
C THR A 2 17.95 5.81 9.67
N ILE A 3 17.51 7.09 9.70
CA ILE A 3 17.56 7.98 8.52
C ILE A 3 19.01 8.15 8.03
N ALA A 4 19.96 8.27 8.96
CA ALA A 4 21.38 8.35 8.62
C ALA A 4 21.91 7.09 7.92
N ASP A 5 21.45 5.90 8.33
CA ASP A 5 21.82 4.66 7.63
C ASP A 5 21.25 4.64 6.20
N PHE A 6 20.03 5.10 6.03
CA PHE A 6 19.42 5.22 4.71
C PHE A 6 20.15 6.21 3.83
N ASP A 7 20.57 7.37 4.35
CA ASP A 7 21.31 8.39 3.60
C ASP A 7 22.68 7.88 3.11
N ASN A 8 23.28 6.93 3.80
CA ASN A 8 24.53 6.30 3.40
C ASN A 8 24.39 5.22 2.31
N LEU A 9 23.14 4.82 1.99
CA LEU A 9 22.90 3.87 0.89
C LEU A 9 23.17 4.54 -0.47
N ASP A 10 23.55 3.71 -1.44
CA ASP A 10 23.56 4.15 -2.83
C ASP A 10 22.13 4.40 -3.34
N ARG A 11 22.03 5.05 -4.50
CA ARG A 11 20.72 5.37 -5.09
C ARG A 11 19.84 4.13 -5.32
N ALA A 12 20.43 3.01 -5.73
CA ALA A 12 19.69 1.78 -6.01
C ALA A 12 19.13 1.17 -4.71
N GLY A 13 19.92 1.18 -3.63
CA GLY A 13 19.47 0.75 -2.31
C GLY A 13 18.31 1.59 -1.76
N LYS A 14 18.42 2.92 -1.84
CA LYS A 14 17.33 3.84 -1.46
C LYS A 14 16.06 3.58 -2.27
N GLN A 15 16.20 3.49 -3.60
CA GLN A 15 15.07 3.24 -4.50
C GLN A 15 14.36 1.93 -4.18
N LYS A 16 15.11 0.86 -3.92
CA LYS A 16 14.56 -0.44 -3.55
C LYS A 16 13.71 -0.38 -2.29
N LEU A 17 14.21 0.28 -1.24
CA LEU A 17 13.49 0.39 0.03
C LEU A 17 12.24 1.26 -0.08
N LEU A 18 12.31 2.38 -0.80
CA LEU A 18 11.14 3.24 -1.04
C LEU A 18 10.07 2.52 -1.87
N LYS A 19 10.46 1.72 -2.88
CA LYS A 19 9.51 0.88 -3.64
C LYS A 19 8.78 -0.13 -2.77
N GLN A 20 9.41 -0.66 -1.74
CA GLN A 20 8.73 -1.54 -0.78
C GLN A 20 7.64 -0.80 0.02
N CYS A 21 7.83 0.51 0.27
CA CYS A 21 6.82 1.33 0.95
C CYS A 21 5.66 1.71 0.02
N CYS A 22 5.97 2.19 -1.18
CA CYS A 22 5.00 2.55 -2.21
C CYS A 22 5.60 2.29 -3.60
N ASN A 23 5.01 1.38 -4.35
CA ASN A 23 5.52 0.96 -5.66
C ASN A 23 4.97 1.83 -6.80
N SER A 24 5.16 3.15 -6.71
CA SER A 24 4.99 4.13 -7.79
C SER A 24 6.35 4.71 -8.15
N GLU A 25 6.76 4.61 -9.41
CA GLU A 25 8.06 5.13 -9.88
C GLU A 25 8.17 6.63 -9.68
N VAL A 26 7.08 7.36 -9.91
CA VAL A 26 7.06 8.83 -9.77
C VAL A 26 7.18 9.21 -8.31
N TRP A 27 6.40 8.60 -7.41
CA TRP A 27 6.52 8.87 -5.98
C TRP A 27 7.91 8.54 -5.46
N VAL A 28 8.48 7.40 -5.82
CA VAL A 28 9.85 7.02 -5.42
C VAL A 28 10.88 8.04 -5.91
N LYS A 29 10.76 8.52 -7.16
CA LYS A 29 11.66 9.55 -7.71
C LYS A 29 11.56 10.85 -6.93
N LYS A 30 10.36 11.28 -6.58
CA LYS A 30 10.10 12.48 -5.78
C LYS A 30 10.70 12.32 -4.38
N MET A 31 10.45 11.19 -3.70
CA MET A 31 11.02 10.91 -2.38
C MET A 31 12.55 10.86 -2.38
N LEU A 32 13.19 10.35 -3.42
CA LEU A 32 14.65 10.39 -3.54
C LEU A 32 15.21 11.83 -3.62
N ALA A 33 14.41 12.80 -4.06
CA ALA A 33 14.82 14.21 -4.14
C ALA A 33 14.59 14.96 -2.81
N VAL A 34 13.74 14.44 -1.92
CA VAL A 34 13.49 15.02 -0.59
C VAL A 34 14.69 14.85 0.36
N PHE A 35 15.42 13.74 0.23
CA PHE A 35 16.56 13.45 1.10
C PHE A 35 17.75 14.39 0.82
N PRO A 36 18.50 14.79 1.87
CA PRO A 36 18.40 14.34 3.27
C PRO A 36 17.25 14.99 4.04
N VAL A 37 16.65 14.26 4.98
CA VAL A 37 15.63 14.76 5.90
C VAL A 37 16.16 14.72 7.34
N GLU A 38 15.66 15.62 8.21
CA GLU A 38 16.17 15.73 9.57
C GLU A 38 15.62 14.63 10.51
N ASN A 39 14.39 14.25 10.34
CA ASN A 39 13.71 13.32 11.24
C ASN A 39 12.55 12.58 10.53
N LEU A 40 11.97 11.60 11.23
CA LEU A 40 10.88 10.78 10.70
C LEU A 40 9.59 11.57 10.47
N VAL A 41 9.30 12.59 11.28
CA VAL A 41 8.08 13.39 11.14
C VAL A 41 8.11 14.13 9.81
N ASP A 42 9.19 14.83 9.51
CA ASP A 42 9.37 15.54 8.23
C ASP A 42 9.30 14.56 7.05
N LEU A 43 9.91 13.36 7.18
CA LEU A 43 9.84 12.35 6.14
C LEU A 43 8.41 11.90 5.84
N LEU A 44 7.60 11.69 6.87
CA LEU A 44 6.21 11.28 6.73
C LEU A 44 5.35 12.39 6.11
N GLU A 45 5.58 13.65 6.49
CA GLU A 45 4.92 14.81 5.89
C GLU A 45 5.25 14.93 4.40
N TYR A 46 6.53 14.89 4.02
CA TYR A 46 6.95 14.90 2.61
C TYR A 46 6.38 13.71 1.82
N ALA A 47 6.33 12.52 2.44
CA ALA A 47 5.79 11.34 1.77
C ALA A 47 4.32 11.49 1.43
N GLU A 48 3.53 12.13 2.29
CA GLU A 48 2.13 12.44 2.07
C GLU A 48 1.96 13.55 1.02
N GLU A 49 2.72 14.65 1.13
CA GLU A 49 2.67 15.75 0.17
C GLU A 49 2.98 15.24 -1.25
N GLU A 50 4.09 14.52 -1.43
CA GLU A 50 4.51 13.99 -2.72
C GLU A 50 3.53 12.93 -3.27
N TRP A 51 2.83 12.21 -2.39
CA TRP A 51 1.78 11.27 -2.80
C TRP A 51 0.55 12.00 -3.38
N TYR A 52 0.08 13.04 -2.71
CA TYR A 52 -1.09 13.80 -3.18
C TYR A 52 -0.77 14.76 -4.35
N GLU A 53 0.49 15.01 -4.64
CA GLU A 53 0.92 15.65 -5.89
C GLU A 53 1.00 14.70 -7.08
N CYS A 54 0.89 13.39 -6.87
CA CYS A 54 0.79 12.42 -7.94
C CYS A 54 -0.58 12.54 -8.65
N ASN A 55 -0.59 12.28 -9.94
CA ASN A 55 -1.83 12.22 -10.71
C ASN A 55 -2.50 10.84 -10.62
N PRO A 56 -3.76 10.69 -11.07
CA PRO A 56 -4.48 9.41 -11.03
C PRO A 56 -3.75 8.22 -11.67
N ALA A 57 -3.04 8.43 -12.78
CA ALA A 57 -2.32 7.34 -13.44
C ALA A 57 -1.13 6.84 -12.59
N GLU A 58 -0.49 7.73 -11.86
CA GLU A 58 0.62 7.43 -10.95
C GLU A 58 0.13 6.72 -9.68
N TRP A 59 -1.08 7.03 -9.20
CA TRP A 59 -1.75 6.27 -8.14
C TRP A 59 -2.11 4.86 -8.59
N LEU A 60 -2.67 4.71 -9.79
CA LEU A 60 -3.04 3.41 -10.35
C LEU A 60 -1.84 2.47 -10.50
N GLU A 61 -0.66 3.01 -10.81
CA GLU A 61 0.58 2.21 -10.84
C GLU A 61 0.86 1.56 -9.47
N ALA A 62 0.76 2.33 -8.39
CA ALA A 62 0.92 1.79 -7.04
C ALA A 62 -0.14 0.74 -6.72
N PHE A 63 -1.41 0.96 -7.08
CA PHE A 63 -2.51 0.03 -6.80
C PHE A 63 -2.35 -1.31 -7.53
N GLN A 64 -1.88 -1.30 -8.78
CA GLN A 64 -1.64 -2.52 -9.56
C GLN A 64 -0.56 -3.42 -8.94
N ASN A 65 0.38 -2.83 -8.21
CA ASN A 65 1.47 -3.54 -7.56
C ASN A 65 1.11 -4.05 -6.15
N HIS A 66 -0.10 -3.81 -5.68
CA HIS A 66 -0.60 -4.37 -4.42
C HIS A 66 -1.05 -5.81 -4.57
N ILE A 67 -0.81 -6.60 -3.51
CA ILE A 67 -1.37 -7.93 -3.38
C ILE A 67 -2.84 -7.83 -3.01
N LYS A 68 -3.68 -8.60 -3.70
CA LYS A 68 -5.11 -8.65 -3.42
C LYS A 68 -5.38 -9.12 -2.00
N ILE A 69 -6.37 -8.55 -1.36
CA ILE A 69 -6.79 -8.92 -0.01
C ILE A 69 -7.19 -10.41 0.02
N GLY A 70 -6.58 -11.17 0.93
CA GLY A 70 -6.77 -12.61 1.07
C GLY A 70 -5.93 -13.48 0.14
N ASP A 71 -5.23 -12.92 -0.86
CA ASP A 71 -4.32 -13.68 -1.74
C ASP A 71 -2.87 -13.51 -1.26
N ILE A 72 -2.37 -14.52 -0.55
CA ILE A 72 -1.01 -14.54 0.01
C ILE A 72 -0.01 -15.37 -0.82
N GLN A 73 -0.46 -16.01 -1.91
CA GLN A 73 0.38 -16.91 -2.71
C GLN A 73 1.47 -16.21 -3.54
N PRO A 74 1.26 -14.99 -4.06
CA PRO A 74 2.27 -14.29 -4.87
C PRO A 74 3.48 -13.76 -4.08
N ILE A 75 3.38 -13.63 -2.76
CA ILE A 75 4.33 -12.91 -1.89
C ILE A 75 5.76 -13.47 -1.96
N GLU A 76 5.89 -14.79 -2.17
CA GLU A 76 7.20 -15.45 -2.10
C GLU A 76 8.06 -15.27 -3.36
N LYS A 77 7.49 -14.71 -4.42
CA LYS A 77 8.12 -14.68 -5.76
C LYS A 77 8.65 -13.31 -6.18
N ASP A 78 8.23 -12.23 -5.52
CA ASP A 78 8.63 -10.88 -5.90
C ASP A 78 9.64 -10.28 -4.92
N PRO A 79 10.92 -10.09 -5.34
CA PRO A 79 11.97 -9.55 -4.47
C PRO A 79 11.79 -8.04 -4.16
N THR A 80 10.84 -7.37 -4.81
CA THR A 80 10.50 -5.96 -4.54
C THR A 80 9.51 -5.80 -3.39
N ILE A 81 8.90 -6.92 -2.94
CA ILE A 81 7.92 -6.94 -1.86
C ILE A 81 8.63 -7.26 -0.54
N ASN A 82 8.35 -6.48 0.50
CA ASN A 82 8.73 -6.87 1.85
C ASN A 82 7.72 -7.89 2.39
N THR A 83 8.10 -9.16 2.34
CA THR A 83 7.23 -10.29 2.69
C THR A 83 6.68 -10.20 4.11
N ASP A 84 7.48 -9.73 5.07
CA ASP A 84 7.07 -9.66 6.48
C ASP A 84 6.02 -8.56 6.69
N TRP A 85 6.16 -7.42 6.02
CA TRP A 85 5.17 -6.36 6.08
C TRP A 85 3.84 -6.81 5.49
N VAL A 86 3.86 -7.42 4.30
CA VAL A 86 2.63 -7.90 3.64
C VAL A 86 1.97 -9.01 4.46
N LYS A 87 2.73 -9.94 5.04
CA LYS A 87 2.16 -10.95 5.95
C LYS A 87 1.52 -10.33 7.18
N SER A 88 2.11 -9.27 7.74
CA SER A 88 1.53 -8.53 8.86
C SER A 88 0.25 -7.80 8.45
N GLU A 89 0.25 -7.13 7.31
CA GLU A 89 -0.92 -6.45 6.74
C GLU A 89 -2.08 -7.42 6.42
N GLN A 90 -1.74 -8.65 6.02
CA GLN A 90 -2.71 -9.70 5.68
C GLN A 90 -2.98 -10.68 6.84
N ALA A 91 -2.45 -10.41 8.04
CA ALA A 91 -2.49 -11.35 9.16
C ALA A 91 -3.92 -11.77 9.56
N VAL A 92 -4.89 -10.88 9.42
CA VAL A 92 -6.31 -11.13 9.70
C VAL A 92 -6.90 -12.21 8.79
N PHE A 93 -6.31 -12.46 7.62
CA PHE A 93 -6.79 -13.46 6.65
C PHE A 93 -6.02 -14.78 6.70
N LEU A 94 -4.84 -14.83 7.33
CA LEU A 94 -3.99 -16.04 7.37
C LEU A 94 -4.70 -17.25 7.99
N ASN A 95 -5.60 -17.00 8.94
CA ASN A 95 -6.38 -18.03 9.62
C ASN A 95 -7.90 -17.89 9.36
N ALA A 96 -8.29 -17.16 8.33
CA ALA A 96 -9.70 -17.00 7.99
C ALA A 96 -10.31 -18.30 7.49
N ALA A 97 -11.57 -18.53 7.81
CA ALA A 97 -12.30 -19.69 7.31
C ALA A 97 -12.37 -19.69 5.77
N PRO A 98 -12.34 -20.86 5.11
CA PRO A 98 -12.42 -20.95 3.64
C PRO A 98 -13.61 -20.21 3.05
N ALA A 99 -14.73 -20.15 3.75
CA ALA A 99 -15.92 -19.40 3.33
C ALA A 99 -15.65 -17.88 3.26
N VAL A 100 -14.90 -17.33 4.22
CA VAL A 100 -14.48 -15.92 4.25
C VAL A 100 -13.55 -15.61 3.09
N LEU A 101 -12.55 -16.45 2.84
CA LEU A 101 -11.61 -16.29 1.71
C LEU A 101 -12.35 -16.31 0.37
N LYS A 102 -13.37 -17.14 0.22
CA LYS A 102 -14.20 -17.19 -0.99
C LYS A 102 -15.07 -15.94 -1.19
N ILE A 103 -15.54 -15.33 -0.10
CA ILE A 103 -16.24 -14.04 -0.18
C ILE A 103 -15.28 -12.98 -0.66
N LEU A 104 -14.09 -12.88 -0.06
CA LEU A 104 -13.05 -11.91 -0.43
C LEU A 104 -12.59 -12.06 -1.89
N GLU A 105 -12.47 -13.30 -2.38
CA GLU A 105 -12.15 -13.56 -3.79
C GLU A 105 -13.19 -12.93 -4.73
N LYS A 106 -14.48 -13.16 -4.46
CA LYS A 106 -15.58 -12.58 -5.24
C LYS A 106 -15.63 -11.05 -5.13
N ASP A 107 -15.40 -10.52 -3.94
CA ASP A 107 -15.43 -9.09 -3.69
C ASP A 107 -14.26 -8.39 -4.43
N ASN A 108 -13.07 -9.00 -4.44
CA ASN A 108 -11.94 -8.53 -5.24
C ASN A 108 -12.26 -8.50 -6.74
N GLU A 109 -12.87 -9.57 -7.27
CA GLU A 109 -13.30 -9.65 -8.68
C GLU A 109 -14.31 -8.55 -9.02
N ALA A 110 -15.36 -8.41 -8.21
CA ALA A 110 -16.40 -7.39 -8.41
C ALA A 110 -15.84 -5.97 -8.34
N TYR A 111 -14.90 -5.71 -7.44
CA TYR A 111 -14.28 -4.41 -7.29
C TYR A 111 -13.38 -4.08 -8.50
N GLU A 112 -12.56 -5.03 -8.94
CA GLU A 112 -11.69 -4.87 -10.11
C GLU A 112 -12.49 -4.68 -11.41
N GLU A 113 -13.60 -5.42 -11.57
CA GLU A 113 -14.52 -5.23 -12.69
C GLU A 113 -15.19 -3.85 -12.68
N THR A 114 -15.51 -3.32 -11.50
CA THR A 114 -16.20 -2.03 -11.34
C THR A 114 -15.26 -0.84 -11.55
N PHE A 115 -14.06 -0.89 -10.97
CA PHE A 115 -13.15 0.26 -10.89
C PHE A 115 -11.88 0.11 -11.73
N GLY A 116 -11.50 -1.10 -12.14
CA GLY A 116 -10.35 -1.38 -12.99
C GLY A 116 -9.00 -1.45 -12.26
N TYR A 117 -8.99 -1.51 -10.92
CA TYR A 117 -7.79 -1.65 -10.09
C TYR A 117 -8.07 -2.44 -8.82
N ASN A 118 -7.00 -2.88 -8.13
CA ASN A 118 -7.10 -3.65 -6.90
C ASN A 118 -7.73 -2.83 -5.76
N PHE A 119 -8.51 -3.50 -4.91
CA PHE A 119 -9.03 -2.90 -3.68
C PHE A 119 -7.89 -2.57 -2.72
N ILE A 120 -7.76 -1.29 -2.39
CA ILE A 120 -6.74 -0.79 -1.48
C ILE A 120 -7.41 -0.45 -0.14
N VAL A 121 -6.95 -1.08 0.94
CA VAL A 121 -7.45 -0.84 2.28
C VAL A 121 -6.32 -1.01 3.31
N PHE A 122 -6.22 -0.10 4.25
CA PHE A 122 -5.34 -0.21 5.39
C PHE A 122 -5.98 -1.10 6.45
N THR A 123 -5.37 -2.25 6.73
CA THR A 123 -5.98 -3.34 7.51
C THR A 123 -5.69 -3.29 9.00
N LYS A 124 -4.81 -2.39 9.46
CA LYS A 124 -4.45 -2.29 10.87
C LYS A 124 -5.70 -2.07 11.74
N ASP A 125 -5.82 -2.84 12.80
CA ASP A 125 -6.91 -2.81 13.77
C ASP A 125 -8.30 -3.13 13.18
N LYS A 126 -8.35 -3.78 12.00
CA LYS A 126 -9.59 -4.23 11.35
C LYS A 126 -9.73 -5.74 11.42
N SER A 127 -10.97 -6.21 11.58
CA SER A 127 -11.33 -7.62 11.42
C SER A 127 -11.60 -8.00 9.96
N ALA A 128 -11.71 -9.28 9.65
CA ALA A 128 -12.13 -9.74 8.32
C ALA A 128 -13.53 -9.24 7.96
N ASP A 129 -14.45 -9.17 8.93
CA ASP A 129 -15.80 -8.65 8.73
C ASP A 129 -15.79 -7.16 8.40
N ASP A 130 -14.94 -6.36 9.07
CA ASP A 130 -14.77 -4.93 8.75
C ASP A 130 -14.28 -4.73 7.30
N ILE A 131 -13.42 -5.62 6.80
CA ILE A 131 -12.92 -5.55 5.43
C ILE A 131 -14.01 -5.94 4.42
N ILE A 132 -14.81 -6.98 4.70
CA ILE A 132 -15.94 -7.38 3.86
C ILE A 132 -16.98 -6.25 3.81
N GLU A 133 -17.28 -5.62 4.94
CA GLU A 133 -18.18 -4.47 4.99
C GLU A 133 -17.63 -3.30 4.17
N ALA A 134 -16.33 -3.02 4.27
CA ALA A 134 -15.68 -1.98 3.47
C ALA A 134 -15.79 -2.24 1.96
N PHE A 135 -15.64 -3.47 1.48
CA PHE A 135 -15.91 -3.83 0.08
C PHE A 135 -17.34 -3.49 -0.31
N ALA A 136 -18.33 -3.94 0.49
CA ALA A 136 -19.74 -3.74 0.19
C ALA A 136 -20.14 -2.25 0.14
N GLU A 137 -19.56 -1.43 1.00
CA GLU A 137 -19.79 0.02 1.01
C GLU A 137 -19.10 0.71 -0.16
N ARG A 138 -17.83 0.40 -0.41
CA ARG A 138 -17.02 1.08 -1.42
C ARG A 138 -17.42 0.72 -2.85
N LEU A 139 -17.96 -0.47 -3.09
CA LEU A 139 -18.55 -0.84 -4.39
C LEU A 139 -19.72 0.05 -4.83
N LYS A 140 -20.34 0.79 -3.91
CA LYS A 140 -21.44 1.72 -4.19
C LYS A 140 -20.98 3.13 -4.56
N ASN A 141 -19.70 3.42 -4.38
CA ASN A 141 -19.16 4.75 -4.60
C ASN A 141 -19.11 5.13 -6.09
N ASP A 142 -19.17 6.43 -6.34
CA ASP A 142 -18.79 6.97 -7.65
C ASP A 142 -17.30 6.69 -7.91
N PRO A 143 -16.89 6.35 -9.16
CA PRO A 143 -15.51 6.04 -9.49
C PRO A 143 -14.49 7.13 -9.12
N HIS A 144 -14.88 8.40 -9.19
CA HIS A 144 -14.00 9.51 -8.80
C HIS A 144 -13.77 9.53 -7.29
N ASP A 145 -14.83 9.41 -6.52
CA ASP A 145 -14.75 9.40 -5.05
C ASP A 145 -14.00 8.16 -4.56
N GLU A 146 -14.24 7.00 -5.18
CA GLU A 146 -13.54 5.76 -4.83
C GLU A 146 -12.04 5.85 -5.10
N LEU A 147 -11.62 6.47 -6.19
CA LEU A 147 -10.21 6.69 -6.49
C LEU A 147 -9.50 7.51 -5.39
N LEU A 148 -10.16 8.55 -4.90
CA LEU A 148 -9.64 9.38 -3.80
C LEU A 148 -9.55 8.59 -2.48
N ILE A 149 -10.55 7.75 -2.20
CA ILE A 149 -10.54 6.87 -1.03
C ILE A 149 -9.40 5.86 -1.13
N ALA A 150 -9.22 5.23 -2.28
CA ALA A 150 -8.13 4.28 -2.52
C ALA A 150 -6.76 4.96 -2.36
N ALA A 151 -6.59 6.19 -2.85
CA ALA A 151 -5.36 6.96 -2.67
C ALA A 151 -5.10 7.29 -1.20
N ALA A 152 -6.14 7.62 -0.42
CA ALA A 152 -6.02 7.86 1.01
C ALA A 152 -5.65 6.58 1.79
N GLU A 153 -6.21 5.43 1.44
CA GLU A 153 -5.85 4.15 2.04
C GLU A 153 -4.41 3.74 1.69
N GLN A 154 -3.98 3.98 0.44
CA GLN A 154 -2.58 3.78 0.04
C GLN A 154 -1.64 4.67 0.85
N ASN A 155 -1.97 5.94 1.07
CA ASN A 155 -1.15 6.81 1.91
C ASN A 155 -0.96 6.25 3.32
N LYS A 156 -2.03 5.77 3.96
CA LYS A 156 -1.94 5.12 5.29
C LYS A 156 -1.00 3.91 5.30
N ILE A 157 -1.06 3.08 4.25
CA ILE A 157 -0.16 1.92 4.09
C ILE A 157 1.29 2.40 3.96
N THR A 158 1.54 3.37 3.09
CA THR A 158 2.87 3.95 2.86
C THR A 158 3.46 4.54 4.14
N GLN A 159 2.67 5.32 4.89
CA GLN A 159 3.05 5.90 6.18
C GLN A 159 3.44 4.81 7.19
N SER A 160 2.63 3.76 7.31
CA SER A 160 2.91 2.62 8.19
C SER A 160 4.21 1.90 7.81
N ARG A 161 4.44 1.66 6.53
CA ARG A 161 5.65 1.00 6.03
C ARG A 161 6.91 1.86 6.23
N LEU A 162 6.82 3.17 6.04
CA LEU A 162 7.91 4.10 6.36
C LEU A 162 8.24 4.08 7.85
N GLN A 163 7.23 4.10 8.73
CA GLN A 163 7.45 3.96 10.16
C GLN A 163 8.15 2.65 10.53
N LEU A 164 7.78 1.53 9.89
CA LEU A 164 8.44 0.24 10.08
C LEU A 164 9.88 0.21 9.54
N LEU A 165 10.13 0.89 8.43
CA LEU A 165 11.46 0.98 7.83
C LEU A 165 12.43 1.75 8.73
N PHE A 166 11.96 2.82 9.36
CA PHE A 166 12.76 3.74 10.16
C PHE A 166 12.58 3.59 11.68
N SER A 167 12.01 2.45 12.12
CA SER A 167 11.91 2.08 13.53
C SER A 167 13.22 1.51 14.08
#